data_9bcb81a313cdcc5d33b3df1f69c25488
#
_entry.id   9bcb81a313cdcc5d33b3df1f69c25488
#
_cell.length_a   1.000
_cell.length_b   1.000
_cell.length_c   1.000
_cell.angle_alpha   90.00
_cell.angle_beta   90.00
_cell.angle_gamma   90.00
#
_symmetry.space_group_name_H-M   'P 1'
#
loop_
_entity.id
_entity.type
_entity.pdbx_description
1 polymer ?
#
loop_
_entity_poly.entity_id
_entity_poly.type
_entity_poly.pdbx_seq_one_letter_code
_entity_poly.pdbx_strand_id
1 'polypeptide(L)'
;GGSAAYLTHVHDRQELTSALAWAEERSLPVLMIGGGSNIVWRDEGFAGLVLVNAIAGLELKVEGDDLYLTAGGGENWDRVVARAVEAGACGIECLSLIPGTAGATPVQNVGAYGQEIGQSLVSVEAYDRQARTFVRIPAAECGFGYRRSRFNTNDRGRFLITAITLRLTRKAPEPPFYPAVARYLEERGIAQPTVQELREAIIAIRMSKLPDPDRVPNNGSFFGNPVIPAAQAERLLAQYPQLPHWPTAEGDVKVAAAWLIEQAGFKGVHDAETGMGTWPVQPLVVVNEKAGSTADLLRFRQKIQDAVQQRFGITLVQEPELLP
;
A
#
# COMPACT_ATOMS: atom_id res chain seq x y z
N GLY A 1 -4.62 -1.73 19.61
CA GLY A 1 -5.93 -2.26 19.23
C GLY A 1 -6.38 -3.41 20.11
N GLY A 2 -7.65 -3.77 19.97
CA GLY A 2 -8.28 -4.85 20.75
C GLY A 2 -7.88 -6.25 20.29
N SER A 3 -8.36 -7.26 21.00
CA SER A 3 -8.05 -8.66 20.73
C SER A 3 -8.98 -9.24 19.66
N ALA A 4 -8.48 -10.22 18.88
CA ALA A 4 -9.32 -11.11 18.12
C ALA A 4 -9.81 -12.26 19.02
N ALA A 5 -11.07 -12.73 18.83
CA ALA A 5 -11.56 -13.89 19.57
C ALA A 5 -10.74 -15.14 19.22
N TYR A 6 -10.41 -15.30 17.95
CA TYR A 6 -9.58 -16.39 17.43
C TYR A 6 -8.61 -15.87 16.40
N LEU A 7 -7.39 -16.42 16.38
CA LEU A 7 -6.36 -16.09 15.39
C LEU A 7 -5.63 -17.38 15.00
N THR A 8 -5.42 -17.56 13.71
CA THR A 8 -4.56 -18.62 13.19
C THR A 8 -3.78 -18.16 11.97
N HIS A 9 -2.62 -18.78 11.73
CA HIS A 9 -1.86 -18.63 10.49
C HIS A 9 -2.31 -19.71 9.52
N VAL A 10 -2.41 -19.37 8.25
CA VAL A 10 -2.72 -20.33 7.17
C VAL A 10 -1.55 -20.40 6.21
N HIS A 11 -0.98 -21.59 6.05
CA HIS A 11 0.25 -21.82 5.29
C HIS A 11 -0.01 -22.44 3.92
N ASP A 12 -1.21 -22.95 3.68
CA ASP A 12 -1.64 -23.53 2.42
C ASP A 12 -3.16 -23.44 2.21
N ARG A 13 -3.61 -23.92 1.04
CA ARG A 13 -5.03 -23.91 0.66
C ARG A 13 -5.89 -24.85 1.51
N GLN A 14 -5.31 -25.94 2.00
CA GLN A 14 -6.03 -26.92 2.83
C GLN A 14 -6.29 -26.34 4.22
N GLU A 15 -5.28 -25.74 4.84
CA GLU A 15 -5.42 -25.03 6.11
C GLU A 15 -6.44 -23.88 6.00
N LEU A 16 -6.40 -23.11 4.89
CA LEU A 16 -7.38 -22.05 4.64
C LEU A 16 -8.81 -22.61 4.63
N THR A 17 -9.08 -23.65 3.84
CA THR A 17 -10.43 -24.24 3.75
C THR A 17 -10.88 -24.87 5.05
N SER A 18 -9.98 -25.51 5.79
CA SER A 18 -10.25 -26.09 7.12
C SER A 18 -10.61 -25.03 8.15
N ALA A 19 -9.87 -23.89 8.15
CA ALA A 19 -10.16 -22.77 9.05
C ALA A 19 -11.50 -22.08 8.72
N LEU A 20 -11.83 -21.98 7.43
CA LEU A 20 -13.14 -21.45 6.99
C LEU A 20 -14.31 -22.36 7.42
N ALA A 21 -14.17 -23.68 7.24
CA ALA A 21 -15.18 -24.63 7.67
C ALA A 21 -15.38 -24.60 9.20
N TRP A 22 -14.28 -24.55 9.95
CA TRP A 22 -14.30 -24.42 11.41
C TRP A 22 -15.04 -23.15 11.88
N ALA A 23 -14.81 -22.01 11.21
CA ALA A 23 -15.48 -20.77 11.52
C ALA A 23 -16.97 -20.79 11.15
N GLU A 24 -17.33 -21.42 10.03
CA GLU A 24 -18.70 -21.57 9.57
C GLU A 24 -19.54 -22.39 10.55
N GLU A 25 -19.03 -23.53 11.03
CA GLU A 25 -19.70 -24.38 12.05
C GLU A 25 -20.04 -23.58 13.32
N ARG A 26 -19.29 -22.51 13.61
CA ARG A 26 -19.46 -21.66 14.79
C ARG A 26 -20.11 -20.31 14.48
N SER A 27 -20.57 -20.12 13.24
CA SER A 27 -21.14 -18.86 12.76
C SER A 27 -20.26 -17.63 13.05
N LEU A 28 -18.93 -17.81 12.99
CA LEU A 28 -17.98 -16.75 13.25
C LEU A 28 -17.69 -15.94 11.98
N PRO A 29 -17.66 -14.61 12.08
CA PRO A 29 -17.12 -13.79 11.00
C PRO A 29 -15.63 -14.07 10.81
N VAL A 30 -15.17 -13.99 9.55
CA VAL A 30 -13.77 -14.26 9.19
C VAL A 30 -13.17 -13.05 8.53
N LEU A 31 -11.98 -12.68 8.96
CA LEU A 31 -11.15 -11.64 8.38
C LEU A 31 -9.77 -12.22 8.05
N MET A 32 -9.28 -12.01 6.83
CA MET A 32 -7.91 -12.35 6.44
C MET A 32 -7.04 -11.10 6.39
N ILE A 33 -5.87 -11.16 7.01
CA ILE A 33 -4.87 -10.09 6.99
C ILE A 33 -3.53 -10.63 6.45
N GLY A 34 -2.71 -9.73 5.91
CA GLY A 34 -1.29 -9.98 5.63
C GLY A 34 -0.42 -9.54 6.80
N GLY A 35 0.61 -8.75 6.52
CA GLY A 35 1.54 -8.23 7.55
C GLY A 35 0.99 -7.10 8.43
N GLY A 36 -0.25 -6.68 8.24
CA GLY A 36 -0.85 -5.62 9.08
C GLY A 36 -0.36 -4.19 8.83
N SER A 37 0.49 -3.98 7.82
CA SER A 37 1.19 -2.71 7.59
C SER A 37 0.30 -1.55 7.13
N ASN A 38 -0.88 -1.84 6.58
CA ASN A 38 -1.83 -0.84 6.09
C ASN A 38 -3.22 -0.97 6.73
N ILE A 39 -3.26 -1.34 7.99
CA ILE A 39 -4.49 -1.44 8.77
C ILE A 39 -4.38 -0.66 10.08
N VAL A 40 -5.50 -0.14 10.55
CA VAL A 40 -5.70 0.35 11.91
C VAL A 40 -6.68 -0.60 12.58
N TRP A 41 -6.22 -1.30 13.62
CA TRP A 41 -7.02 -2.23 14.38
C TRP A 41 -7.72 -1.51 15.53
N ARG A 42 -9.05 -1.55 15.58
CA ARG A 42 -9.84 -0.89 16.62
C ARG A 42 -9.66 -1.53 18.00
N ASP A 43 -9.87 -0.74 19.04
CA ASP A 43 -9.70 -1.19 20.43
C ASP A 43 -10.79 -2.16 20.87
N GLU A 44 -11.97 -2.12 20.24
CA GLU A 44 -13.09 -3.03 20.47
C GLU A 44 -12.74 -4.49 20.10
N GLY A 45 -11.76 -4.65 19.21
CA GLY A 45 -11.33 -5.95 18.74
C GLY A 45 -12.30 -6.60 17.76
N PHE A 46 -12.11 -7.89 17.49
CA PHE A 46 -12.89 -8.63 16.51
C PHE A 46 -13.44 -9.93 17.11
N ALA A 47 -14.76 -10.02 17.24
CA ALA A 47 -15.46 -11.19 17.76
C ALA A 47 -15.57 -12.33 16.71
N GLY A 48 -14.45 -12.67 16.06
CA GLY A 48 -14.41 -13.64 14.98
C GLY A 48 -13.05 -14.30 14.83
N LEU A 49 -12.84 -14.96 13.70
CA LEU A 49 -11.58 -15.59 13.32
C LEU A 49 -10.74 -14.68 12.42
N VAL A 50 -9.55 -14.34 12.87
CA VAL A 50 -8.53 -13.68 12.05
C VAL A 50 -7.60 -14.74 11.45
N LEU A 51 -7.50 -14.75 10.13
CA LEU A 51 -6.57 -15.56 9.37
C LEU A 51 -5.36 -14.70 9.01
N VAL A 52 -4.19 -15.03 9.48
CA VAL A 52 -2.94 -14.43 9.03
C VAL A 52 -2.44 -15.22 7.82
N ASN A 53 -2.35 -14.57 6.68
CA ASN A 53 -1.87 -15.21 5.45
C ASN A 53 -0.37 -15.47 5.55
N ALA A 54 0.00 -16.73 5.71
CA ALA A 54 1.36 -17.23 5.75
C ALA A 54 1.68 -18.19 4.58
N ILE A 55 0.84 -18.19 3.53
CA ILE A 55 1.05 -19.04 2.34
C ILE A 55 2.31 -18.57 1.64
N ALA A 56 3.35 -19.38 1.76
CA ALA A 56 4.68 -19.11 1.18
C ALA A 56 4.83 -19.76 -0.20
N GLY A 57 5.91 -19.39 -0.88
CA GLY A 57 6.35 -19.95 -2.15
C GLY A 57 6.71 -18.87 -3.16
N LEU A 58 7.88 -19.01 -3.79
CA LEU A 58 8.35 -18.16 -4.88
C LEU A 58 8.77 -19.04 -6.04
N GLU A 59 8.07 -18.90 -7.16
CA GLU A 59 8.40 -19.60 -8.40
C GLU A 59 8.78 -18.58 -9.47
N LEU A 60 9.88 -18.84 -10.18
CA LEU A 60 10.38 -17.99 -11.26
C LEU A 60 10.44 -18.81 -12.55
N LYS A 61 9.81 -18.30 -13.60
CA LYS A 61 9.83 -18.90 -14.94
C LYS A 61 10.28 -17.86 -15.95
N VAL A 62 11.38 -18.12 -16.65
CA VAL A 62 11.89 -17.25 -17.71
C VAL A 62 11.31 -17.67 -19.05
N GLU A 63 10.77 -16.71 -19.80
CA GLU A 63 10.25 -16.89 -21.16
C GLU A 63 10.76 -15.75 -22.06
N GLY A 64 11.88 -15.98 -22.75
CA GLY A 64 12.55 -14.95 -23.55
C GLY A 64 13.04 -13.79 -22.68
N ASP A 65 12.60 -12.58 -22.98
CA ASP A 65 12.90 -11.37 -22.22
C ASP A 65 11.97 -11.19 -20.99
N ASP A 66 10.95 -12.02 -20.86
CA ASP A 66 10.00 -11.94 -19.75
C ASP A 66 10.39 -12.90 -18.62
N LEU A 67 10.10 -12.49 -17.41
CA LEU A 67 10.17 -13.31 -16.21
C LEU A 67 8.79 -13.32 -15.55
N TYR A 68 8.21 -14.52 -15.44
CA TYR A 68 7.01 -14.73 -14.64
C TYR A 68 7.41 -15.11 -13.22
N LEU A 69 6.92 -14.34 -12.25
CA LEU A 69 7.15 -14.58 -10.84
C LEU A 69 5.80 -14.86 -10.17
N THR A 70 5.65 -16.06 -9.61
CA THR A 70 4.49 -16.41 -8.77
C THR A 70 4.91 -16.40 -7.31
N ALA A 71 4.20 -15.61 -6.49
CA ALA A 71 4.44 -15.48 -5.07
C ALA A 71 3.22 -15.90 -4.26
N GLY A 72 3.42 -16.73 -3.25
CA GLY A 72 2.40 -17.04 -2.25
C GLY A 72 1.95 -15.77 -1.52
N GLY A 73 0.68 -15.71 -1.15
CA GLY A 73 0.07 -14.49 -0.60
C GLY A 73 0.69 -14.02 0.72
N GLY A 74 1.31 -14.92 1.47
CA GLY A 74 2.03 -14.63 2.72
C GLY A 74 3.50 -14.23 2.55
N GLU A 75 4.07 -14.32 1.33
CA GLU A 75 5.45 -13.92 1.10
C GLU A 75 5.69 -12.45 1.44
N ASN A 76 6.81 -12.17 2.12
CA ASN A 76 7.22 -10.80 2.39
C ASN A 76 7.44 -10.05 1.08
N TRP A 77 6.75 -8.93 0.89
CA TRP A 77 6.76 -8.21 -0.38
C TRP A 77 8.16 -7.75 -0.80
N ASP A 78 8.96 -7.21 0.12
CA ASP A 78 10.30 -6.74 -0.24
C ASP A 78 11.24 -7.89 -0.64
N ARG A 79 11.06 -9.10 -0.07
CA ARG A 79 11.75 -10.31 -0.54
C ARG A 79 11.34 -10.68 -1.96
N VAL A 80 10.06 -10.55 -2.31
CA VAL A 80 9.58 -10.79 -3.69
C VAL A 80 10.27 -9.83 -4.66
N VAL A 81 10.32 -8.53 -4.32
CA VAL A 81 11.04 -7.53 -5.13
C VAL A 81 12.53 -7.86 -5.22
N ALA A 82 13.19 -8.20 -4.11
CA ALA A 82 14.60 -8.55 -4.10
C ALA A 82 14.90 -9.74 -5.03
N ARG A 83 14.06 -10.79 -5.00
CA ARG A 83 14.23 -11.97 -5.87
C ARG A 83 14.04 -11.63 -7.35
N ALA A 84 13.12 -10.73 -7.70
CA ALA A 84 12.98 -10.25 -9.07
C ALA A 84 14.23 -9.49 -9.54
N VAL A 85 14.75 -8.59 -8.71
CA VAL A 85 15.95 -7.79 -8.98
C VAL A 85 17.19 -8.69 -9.09
N GLU A 86 17.39 -9.68 -8.21
CA GLU A 86 18.46 -10.68 -8.28
C GLU A 86 18.40 -11.48 -9.58
N ALA A 87 17.21 -11.74 -10.12
CA ALA A 87 17.02 -12.38 -11.42
C ALA A 87 17.23 -11.43 -12.62
N GLY A 88 17.60 -10.16 -12.36
CA GLY A 88 17.78 -9.12 -13.37
C GLY A 88 16.49 -8.63 -14.01
N ALA A 89 15.35 -8.72 -13.31
CA ALA A 89 14.04 -8.36 -13.85
C ALA A 89 13.52 -7.04 -13.26
N CYS A 90 12.95 -6.21 -14.12
CA CYS A 90 12.36 -4.91 -13.84
C CYS A 90 10.82 -4.98 -13.87
N GLY A 91 10.16 -4.03 -13.20
CA GLY A 91 8.72 -3.84 -13.22
C GLY A 91 8.11 -3.71 -11.83
N ILE A 92 8.87 -4.01 -10.75
CA ILE A 92 8.46 -3.85 -9.36
C ILE A 92 9.58 -3.28 -8.47
N GLU A 93 10.75 -2.95 -9.01
CA GLU A 93 11.92 -2.45 -8.25
C GLU A 93 11.62 -1.13 -7.52
N CYS A 94 10.74 -0.28 -8.07
CA CYS A 94 10.31 0.94 -7.41
C CYS A 94 9.37 0.70 -6.21
N LEU A 95 8.86 -0.52 -6.06
CA LEU A 95 8.05 -0.95 -4.92
C LEU A 95 8.88 -1.57 -3.79
N SER A 96 10.21 -1.41 -3.84
CA SER A 96 11.14 -1.88 -2.82
C SER A 96 10.88 -1.27 -1.46
N LEU A 97 11.15 -2.04 -0.41
CA LEU A 97 11.02 -1.65 1.00
C LEU A 97 9.60 -1.20 1.40
N ILE A 98 8.56 -1.56 0.62
CA ILE A 98 7.17 -1.40 1.05
C ILE A 98 6.86 -2.57 1.99
N PRO A 99 6.43 -2.29 3.24
CA PRO A 99 6.11 -3.36 4.18
C PRO A 99 4.82 -4.08 3.80
N GLY A 100 4.70 -5.34 4.23
CA GLY A 100 3.51 -6.16 3.99
C GLY A 100 3.82 -7.44 3.22
N THR A 101 2.77 -8.07 2.69
CA THR A 101 2.83 -9.36 2.01
C THR A 101 2.35 -9.28 0.56
N ALA A 102 2.80 -10.21 -0.28
CA ALA A 102 2.46 -10.27 -1.68
C ALA A 102 0.95 -10.26 -1.94
N GLY A 103 0.17 -11.05 -1.19
CA GLY A 103 -1.29 -11.11 -1.34
C GLY A 103 -2.02 -9.83 -0.94
N ALA A 104 -1.38 -8.93 -0.18
CA ALA A 104 -1.95 -7.64 0.17
C ALA A 104 -1.75 -6.58 -0.91
N THR A 105 -0.76 -6.76 -1.81
CA THR A 105 -0.40 -5.74 -2.81
C THR A 105 -1.52 -5.43 -3.82
N PRO A 106 -2.35 -6.40 -4.31
CA PRO A 106 -3.43 -6.08 -5.23
C PRO A 106 -4.62 -5.36 -4.56
N VAL A 107 -4.76 -5.47 -3.23
CA VAL A 107 -5.96 -4.97 -2.54
C VAL A 107 -6.16 -3.48 -2.79
N GLN A 108 -5.12 -2.68 -2.65
CA GLN A 108 -5.16 -1.25 -2.93
C GLN A 108 -4.25 -0.82 -4.11
N ASN A 109 -3.93 -1.74 -5.02
CA ASN A 109 -3.03 -1.45 -6.13
C ASN A 109 -1.76 -0.74 -5.66
N VAL A 110 -0.99 -1.42 -4.79
CA VAL A 110 0.22 -0.84 -4.18
C VAL A 110 1.09 -0.16 -5.22
N GLY A 111 1.50 1.08 -4.94
CA GLY A 111 2.27 1.87 -5.89
C GLY A 111 3.17 2.90 -5.21
N ALA A 112 4.35 3.09 -5.77
CA ALA A 112 5.34 4.08 -5.35
C ALA A 112 6.27 4.42 -6.52
N TYR A 113 6.81 5.64 -6.52
CA TYR A 113 7.83 6.10 -7.48
C TYR A 113 7.50 5.84 -8.95
N GLY A 114 6.20 5.97 -9.31
CA GLY A 114 5.72 5.80 -10.69
C GLY A 114 5.36 4.38 -11.11
N GLN A 115 5.62 3.37 -10.27
CA GLN A 115 5.15 2.00 -10.48
C GLN A 115 3.94 1.67 -9.63
N GLU A 116 3.05 0.83 -10.16
CA GLU A 116 1.92 0.22 -9.45
C GLU A 116 1.89 -1.28 -9.74
N ILE A 117 1.45 -2.09 -8.77
CA ILE A 117 1.42 -3.55 -8.91
C ILE A 117 0.57 -3.99 -10.12
N GLY A 118 -0.52 -3.27 -10.41
CA GLY A 118 -1.40 -3.56 -11.53
C GLY A 118 -0.73 -3.51 -12.90
N GLN A 119 0.41 -2.80 -13.04
CA GLN A 119 1.17 -2.72 -14.29
C GLN A 119 1.92 -4.03 -14.62
N SER A 120 2.31 -4.77 -13.59
CA SER A 120 3.07 -6.03 -13.73
C SER A 120 2.23 -7.27 -13.40
N LEU A 121 1.05 -7.11 -12.79
CA LEU A 121 0.21 -8.24 -12.40
C LEU A 121 -0.38 -8.95 -13.62
N VAL A 122 -0.28 -10.27 -13.64
CA VAL A 122 -0.94 -11.16 -14.62
C VAL A 122 -2.25 -11.66 -14.06
N SER A 123 -2.23 -12.17 -12.82
CA SER A 123 -3.39 -12.74 -12.16
C SER A 123 -3.23 -12.81 -10.66
N VAL A 124 -4.38 -12.88 -10.00
CA VAL A 124 -4.53 -13.18 -8.57
C VAL A 124 -5.16 -14.56 -8.44
N GLU A 125 -4.61 -15.41 -7.59
CA GLU A 125 -5.27 -16.63 -7.14
C GLU A 125 -5.91 -16.36 -5.77
N ALA A 126 -7.17 -16.75 -5.62
CA ALA A 126 -7.90 -16.48 -4.39
C ALA A 126 -8.97 -17.56 -4.13
N TYR A 127 -9.35 -17.71 -2.87
CA TYR A 127 -10.57 -18.44 -2.51
C TYR A 127 -11.77 -17.47 -2.58
N ASP A 128 -12.73 -17.77 -3.44
CA ASP A 128 -13.99 -17.04 -3.54
C ASP A 128 -14.95 -17.59 -2.47
N ARG A 129 -15.23 -16.80 -1.46
CA ARG A 129 -16.12 -17.18 -0.35
C ARG A 129 -17.58 -17.38 -0.77
N GLN A 130 -18.02 -16.71 -1.85
CA GLN A 130 -19.38 -16.86 -2.38
C GLN A 130 -19.49 -18.16 -3.20
N ALA A 131 -18.54 -18.40 -4.10
CA ALA A 131 -18.53 -19.61 -4.91
C ALA A 131 -17.96 -20.84 -4.17
N ARG A 132 -17.32 -20.65 -3.02
CA ARG A 132 -16.68 -21.68 -2.18
C ARG A 132 -15.65 -22.52 -2.95
N THR A 133 -14.88 -21.84 -3.79
CA THR A 133 -13.86 -22.48 -4.63
C THR A 133 -12.66 -21.56 -4.86
N PHE A 134 -11.53 -22.15 -5.21
CA PHE A 134 -10.39 -21.39 -5.66
C PHE A 134 -10.60 -20.91 -7.10
N VAL A 135 -10.28 -19.64 -7.32
CA VAL A 135 -10.41 -18.97 -8.62
C VAL A 135 -9.11 -18.28 -8.99
N ARG A 136 -8.89 -18.11 -10.28
CA ARG A 136 -7.83 -17.29 -10.83
C ARG A 136 -8.45 -16.08 -11.51
N ILE A 137 -8.12 -14.89 -11.07
CA ILE A 137 -8.66 -13.61 -11.51
C ILE A 137 -7.60 -12.92 -12.36
N PRO A 138 -7.82 -12.72 -13.67
CA PRO A 138 -6.91 -11.96 -14.52
C PRO A 138 -6.77 -10.51 -14.05
N ALA A 139 -5.60 -9.89 -14.27
CA ALA A 139 -5.36 -8.50 -13.90
C ALA A 139 -6.40 -7.53 -14.46
N ALA A 140 -6.86 -7.76 -15.70
CA ALA A 140 -7.90 -6.95 -16.34
C ALA A 140 -9.24 -6.95 -15.59
N GLU A 141 -9.51 -7.97 -14.79
CA GLU A 141 -10.73 -8.09 -13.99
C GLU A 141 -10.55 -7.56 -12.56
N CYS A 142 -9.33 -7.15 -12.17
CA CYS A 142 -9.06 -6.65 -10.82
C CYS A 142 -9.56 -5.21 -10.60
N GLY A 143 -9.95 -4.47 -11.64
CA GLY A 143 -10.51 -3.13 -11.54
C GLY A 143 -9.56 -2.11 -10.91
N PHE A 144 -8.28 -2.17 -11.27
CA PHE A 144 -7.24 -1.31 -10.71
C PHE A 144 -7.44 0.16 -11.07
N GLY A 145 -7.16 0.99 -10.09
CA GLY A 145 -7.06 2.44 -10.19
C GLY A 145 -6.14 2.93 -9.08
N TYR A 146 -6.00 4.25 -8.95
CA TYR A 146 -5.18 4.83 -7.89
C TYR A 146 -5.72 4.42 -6.51
N ARG A 147 -4.93 3.64 -5.75
CA ARG A 147 -5.26 3.05 -4.43
C ARG A 147 -6.58 2.27 -4.43
N ARG A 148 -6.95 1.67 -5.56
CA ARG A 148 -8.23 1.03 -5.75
C ARG A 148 -8.09 -0.28 -6.51
N SER A 149 -8.91 -1.27 -6.12
CA SER A 149 -9.18 -2.50 -6.86
C SER A 149 -10.59 -3.00 -6.52
N ARG A 150 -11.03 -4.08 -7.16
CA ARG A 150 -12.27 -4.78 -6.76
C ARG A 150 -12.21 -5.29 -5.32
N PHE A 151 -11.01 -5.63 -4.82
CA PHE A 151 -10.82 -6.25 -3.51
C PHE A 151 -11.06 -5.30 -2.33
N ASN A 152 -10.88 -3.98 -2.53
CA ASN A 152 -11.20 -2.97 -1.52
C ASN A 152 -12.46 -2.15 -1.85
N THR A 153 -13.16 -2.50 -2.94
CA THR A 153 -14.42 -1.86 -3.35
C THR A 153 -15.55 -2.87 -3.44
N ASN A 154 -15.97 -3.25 -4.65
CA ASN A 154 -17.19 -4.02 -4.92
C ASN A 154 -17.17 -5.45 -4.34
N ASP A 155 -16.00 -6.06 -4.25
CA ASP A 155 -15.84 -7.44 -3.76
C ASP A 155 -15.09 -7.49 -2.42
N ARG A 156 -15.14 -6.40 -1.64
CA ARG A 156 -14.50 -6.34 -0.33
C ARG A 156 -14.89 -7.53 0.56
N GLY A 157 -13.87 -8.26 1.07
CA GLY A 157 -14.05 -9.42 1.94
C GLY A 157 -14.55 -10.70 1.24
N ARG A 158 -14.79 -10.68 -0.07
CA ARG A 158 -15.19 -11.85 -0.84
C ARG A 158 -14.02 -12.78 -1.16
N PHE A 159 -12.90 -12.22 -1.62
CA PHE A 159 -11.76 -12.99 -2.09
C PHE A 159 -10.66 -13.03 -1.03
N LEU A 160 -10.21 -14.23 -0.67
CA LEU A 160 -9.05 -14.45 0.18
C LEU A 160 -7.87 -14.81 -0.73
N ILE A 161 -6.97 -13.84 -0.95
CA ILE A 161 -5.87 -13.95 -1.92
C ILE A 161 -4.82 -14.92 -1.43
N THR A 162 -4.52 -15.96 -2.20
CA THR A 162 -3.55 -17.01 -1.85
C THR A 162 -2.24 -16.92 -2.62
N ALA A 163 -2.25 -16.35 -3.83
CA ALA A 163 -1.03 -16.09 -4.60
C ALA A 163 -1.25 -14.97 -5.62
N ILE A 164 -0.15 -14.40 -6.10
CA ILE A 164 -0.13 -13.47 -7.22
C ILE A 164 0.88 -13.93 -8.26
N THR A 165 0.61 -13.69 -9.54
CA THR A 165 1.57 -13.92 -10.62
C THR A 165 1.87 -12.59 -11.30
N LEU A 166 3.14 -12.26 -11.44
CA LEU A 166 3.66 -11.05 -12.06
C LEU A 166 4.37 -11.41 -13.37
N ARG A 167 4.29 -10.52 -14.35
CA ARG A 167 5.13 -10.53 -15.57
C ARG A 167 6.07 -9.35 -15.49
N LEU A 168 7.36 -9.64 -15.46
CA LEU A 168 8.46 -8.69 -15.35
C LEU A 168 9.31 -8.76 -16.61
N THR A 169 10.07 -7.70 -16.91
CA THR A 169 10.98 -7.70 -18.07
C THR A 169 12.42 -7.80 -17.62
N ARG A 170 13.24 -8.52 -18.39
CA ARG A 170 14.70 -8.59 -18.22
C ARG A 170 15.45 -7.53 -19.05
N LYS A 171 14.73 -6.65 -19.71
CA LYS A 171 15.32 -5.49 -20.39
C LYS A 171 15.81 -4.49 -19.35
N ALA A 172 16.83 -3.70 -19.73
CA ALA A 172 17.32 -2.63 -18.87
C ALA A 172 16.21 -1.62 -18.54
N PRO A 173 16.23 -1.02 -17.34
CA PRO A 173 15.31 0.06 -17.00
C PRO A 173 15.51 1.28 -17.89
N GLU A 174 14.42 1.90 -18.31
CA GLU A 174 14.45 3.06 -19.20
C GLU A 174 13.79 4.28 -18.54
N PRO A 175 14.32 5.52 -18.82
CA PRO A 175 13.66 6.74 -18.36
C PRO A 175 12.30 6.95 -19.08
N PRO A 176 11.41 7.80 -18.55
CA PRO A 176 11.67 8.74 -17.46
C PRO A 176 11.55 8.08 -16.08
N PHE A 177 12.53 8.36 -15.22
CA PHE A 177 12.45 7.94 -13.81
C PHE A 177 11.69 8.96 -12.97
N TYR A 178 11.12 8.50 -11.86
CA TYR A 178 10.48 9.39 -10.90
C TYR A 178 11.47 10.48 -10.43
N PRO A 179 11.05 11.77 -10.27
CA PRO A 179 11.97 12.89 -10.08
C PRO A 179 13.00 12.71 -8.95
N ALA A 180 12.60 12.10 -7.82
CA ALA A 180 13.54 11.84 -6.72
C ALA A 180 14.57 10.76 -7.07
N VAL A 181 14.19 9.77 -7.88
CA VAL A 181 15.09 8.71 -8.36
C VAL A 181 16.05 9.29 -9.40
N ALA A 182 15.54 10.05 -10.37
CA ALA A 182 16.36 10.71 -11.37
C ALA A 182 17.45 11.57 -10.71
N ARG A 183 17.10 12.40 -9.71
CA ARG A 183 18.05 13.21 -8.95
C ARG A 183 19.10 12.35 -8.23
N TYR A 184 18.67 11.28 -7.56
CA TYR A 184 19.58 10.39 -6.85
C TYR A 184 20.63 9.77 -7.79
N LEU A 185 20.20 9.35 -9.00
CA LEU A 185 21.08 8.79 -10.02
C LEU A 185 22.04 9.84 -10.59
N GLU A 186 21.53 11.03 -10.89
CA GLU A 186 22.32 12.17 -11.39
C GLU A 186 23.44 12.56 -10.40
N GLU A 187 23.12 12.71 -9.12
CA GLU A 187 24.07 13.03 -8.05
C GLU A 187 25.22 11.99 -7.93
N ARG A 188 25.01 10.77 -8.46
CA ARG A 188 25.99 9.67 -8.47
C ARG A 188 26.63 9.40 -9.82
N GLY A 189 26.27 10.18 -10.85
CA GLY A 189 26.78 10.02 -12.21
C GLY A 189 26.30 8.74 -12.90
N ILE A 190 25.16 8.17 -12.47
CA ILE A 190 24.58 6.95 -13.04
C ILE A 190 23.62 7.34 -14.18
N ALA A 191 24.07 7.24 -15.42
CA ALA A 191 23.28 7.60 -16.59
C ALA A 191 22.36 6.45 -17.08
N GLN A 192 22.80 5.21 -16.91
CA GLN A 192 22.07 4.00 -17.31
C GLN A 192 22.04 3.03 -16.12
N PRO A 193 21.08 3.15 -15.22
CA PRO A 193 21.04 2.33 -14.05
C PRO A 193 20.67 0.88 -14.38
N THR A 194 21.29 -0.04 -13.69
CA THR A 194 20.81 -1.40 -13.58
C THR A 194 19.57 -1.45 -12.69
N VAL A 195 18.80 -2.53 -12.75
CA VAL A 195 17.66 -2.74 -11.84
C VAL A 195 18.10 -2.77 -10.38
N GLN A 196 19.30 -3.27 -10.10
CA GLN A 196 19.88 -3.28 -8.76
C GLN A 196 20.14 -1.85 -8.26
N GLU A 197 20.75 -0.99 -9.07
CA GLU A 197 21.01 0.41 -8.72
C GLU A 197 19.71 1.20 -8.51
N LEU A 198 18.65 0.89 -9.29
CA LEU A 198 17.33 1.48 -9.04
C LEU A 198 16.76 1.06 -7.69
N ARG A 199 16.82 -0.25 -7.36
CA ARG A 199 16.38 -0.74 -6.05
C ARG A 199 17.15 -0.04 -4.92
N GLU A 200 18.46 0.06 -5.03
CA GLU A 200 19.32 0.75 -4.04
C GLU A 200 18.93 2.24 -3.90
N ALA A 201 18.67 2.92 -5.02
CA ALA A 201 18.20 4.29 -5.01
C ALA A 201 16.86 4.43 -4.25
N ILE A 202 15.90 3.56 -4.55
CA ILE A 202 14.59 3.55 -3.88
C ILE A 202 14.75 3.30 -2.37
N ILE A 203 15.54 2.31 -1.98
CA ILE A 203 15.79 2.01 -0.56
C ILE A 203 16.40 3.22 0.14
N ALA A 204 17.45 3.82 -0.43
CA ALA A 204 18.12 4.99 0.13
C ALA A 204 17.16 6.19 0.30
N ILE A 205 16.34 6.48 -0.74
CA ILE A 205 15.35 7.55 -0.70
C ILE A 205 14.29 7.29 0.37
N ARG A 206 13.80 6.05 0.48
CA ARG A 206 12.78 5.69 1.49
C ARG A 206 13.34 5.80 2.89
N MET A 207 14.52 5.25 3.16
CA MET A 207 15.18 5.32 4.48
C MET A 207 15.49 6.76 4.91
N SER A 208 15.77 7.66 3.98
CA SER A 208 16.00 9.08 4.29
C SER A 208 14.72 9.85 4.64
N LYS A 209 13.55 9.37 4.21
CA LYS A 209 12.27 10.10 4.33
C LYS A 209 11.30 9.50 5.33
N LEU A 210 11.30 8.19 5.50
CA LEU A 210 10.29 7.47 6.27
C LEU A 210 10.88 6.97 7.59
N PRO A 211 10.12 7.01 8.68
CA PRO A 211 10.54 6.39 9.92
C PRO A 211 10.50 4.86 9.77
N ASP A 212 11.42 4.20 10.46
CA ASP A 212 11.42 2.76 10.61
C ASP A 212 10.21 2.34 11.48
N PRO A 213 9.27 1.53 10.96
CA PRO A 213 8.06 1.16 11.71
C PRO A 213 8.36 0.30 12.94
N ASP A 214 9.51 -0.38 13.00
CA ASP A 214 9.94 -1.15 14.17
C ASP A 214 10.37 -0.24 15.34
N ARG A 215 10.70 1.03 15.05
CA ARG A 215 11.12 2.02 16.04
C ARG A 215 10.06 3.07 16.33
N VAL A 216 9.32 3.46 15.29
CA VAL A 216 8.29 4.49 15.37
C VAL A 216 7.00 3.93 14.74
N PRO A 217 6.00 3.54 15.56
CA PRO A 217 4.78 2.94 15.06
C PRO A 217 4.06 3.87 14.07
N ASN A 218 3.84 3.38 12.84
CA ASN A 218 3.17 4.10 11.78
C ASN A 218 2.62 3.12 10.71
N ASN A 219 1.77 3.62 9.81
CA ASN A 219 1.22 2.87 8.68
C ASN A 219 1.73 3.41 7.31
N GLY A 220 2.89 4.07 7.27
CA GLY A 220 3.35 4.77 6.08
C GLY A 220 2.50 6.01 5.78
N SER A 221 2.20 6.25 4.51
CA SER A 221 1.31 7.37 4.11
C SER A 221 -0.09 7.14 4.65
N PHE A 222 -0.55 8.02 5.55
CA PHE A 222 -1.85 7.87 6.21
C PHE A 222 -3.01 8.39 5.35
N PHE A 223 -2.74 9.32 4.44
CA PHE A 223 -3.74 9.86 3.51
C PHE A 223 -3.31 9.64 2.06
N GLY A 224 -4.28 9.31 1.21
CA GLY A 224 -4.09 9.29 -0.23
C GLY A 224 -3.96 10.71 -0.80
N ASN A 225 -3.29 10.84 -1.94
CA ASN A 225 -3.28 12.08 -2.70
C ASN A 225 -4.69 12.34 -3.26
N PRO A 226 -5.35 13.46 -2.92
CA PRO A 226 -6.68 13.74 -3.42
C PRO A 226 -6.71 13.91 -4.93
N VAL A 227 -7.75 13.37 -5.57
CA VAL A 227 -8.09 13.67 -6.97
C VAL A 227 -9.26 14.64 -6.93
N ILE A 228 -9.09 15.81 -7.53
CA ILE A 228 -10.05 16.90 -7.53
C ILE A 228 -10.43 17.33 -8.95
N PRO A 229 -11.63 17.89 -9.17
CA PRO A 229 -12.03 18.38 -10.48
C PRO A 229 -11.07 19.43 -11.03
N ALA A 230 -10.82 19.43 -12.34
CA ALA A 230 -9.91 20.37 -13.00
C ALA A 230 -10.19 21.83 -12.65
N ALA A 231 -11.47 22.26 -12.63
CA ALA A 231 -11.84 23.62 -12.26
C ALA A 231 -11.51 23.99 -10.79
N GLN A 232 -11.49 23.01 -9.87
CA GLN A 232 -11.04 23.24 -8.50
C GLN A 232 -9.50 23.35 -8.48
N ALA A 233 -8.82 22.51 -9.23
CA ALA A 233 -7.36 22.53 -9.34
C ALA A 233 -6.87 23.86 -9.90
N GLU A 234 -7.48 24.39 -10.96
CA GLU A 234 -7.13 25.68 -11.56
C GLU A 234 -7.20 26.83 -10.54
N ARG A 235 -8.27 26.89 -9.74
CA ARG A 235 -8.41 27.91 -8.69
C ARG A 235 -7.33 27.78 -7.60
N LEU A 236 -7.02 26.56 -7.20
CA LEU A 236 -5.97 26.30 -6.20
C LEU A 236 -4.59 26.64 -6.73
N LEU A 237 -4.28 26.28 -7.97
CA LEU A 237 -2.99 26.58 -8.61
C LEU A 237 -2.78 28.06 -8.86
N ALA A 238 -3.84 28.82 -9.16
CA ALA A 238 -3.77 30.28 -9.24
C ALA A 238 -3.40 30.90 -7.88
N GLN A 239 -3.86 30.34 -6.76
CA GLN A 239 -3.55 30.79 -5.41
C GLN A 239 -2.25 30.20 -4.86
N TYR A 240 -1.94 28.96 -5.23
CA TYR A 240 -0.78 28.18 -4.76
C TYR A 240 -0.01 27.57 -5.93
N PRO A 241 0.76 28.35 -6.72
CA PRO A 241 1.46 27.84 -7.91
C PRO A 241 2.47 26.72 -7.64
N GLN A 242 2.95 26.60 -6.39
CA GLN A 242 3.90 25.58 -5.96
C GLN A 242 3.26 24.26 -5.53
N LEU A 243 1.92 24.13 -5.55
CA LEU A 243 1.22 22.90 -5.21
C LEU A 243 1.61 21.79 -6.23
N PRO A 244 2.29 20.71 -5.79
CA PRO A 244 2.61 19.62 -6.70
C PRO A 244 1.34 18.90 -7.13
N HIS A 245 1.20 18.69 -8.44
CA HIS A 245 0.01 18.11 -9.02
C HIS A 245 0.31 17.29 -10.27
N TRP A 246 -0.62 16.42 -10.64
CA TRP A 246 -0.52 15.51 -11.78
C TRP A 246 -1.89 15.34 -12.43
N PRO A 247 -2.02 15.46 -13.77
CA PRO A 247 -3.27 15.17 -14.45
C PRO A 247 -3.61 13.67 -14.33
N THR A 248 -4.90 13.36 -14.34
CA THR A 248 -5.39 11.98 -14.46
C THR A 248 -5.92 11.73 -15.87
N ALA A 249 -6.09 10.45 -16.22
CA ALA A 249 -6.62 10.07 -17.53
C ALA A 249 -8.07 10.56 -17.76
N GLU A 250 -8.83 10.71 -16.67
CA GLU A 250 -10.23 11.16 -16.68
C GLU A 250 -10.37 12.69 -16.77
N GLY A 251 -9.25 13.43 -16.78
CA GLY A 251 -9.25 14.89 -16.87
C GLY A 251 -9.31 15.63 -15.54
N ASP A 252 -9.35 14.90 -14.42
CA ASP A 252 -9.20 15.44 -13.08
C ASP A 252 -7.72 15.65 -12.72
N VAL A 253 -7.46 16.23 -11.56
CA VAL A 253 -6.09 16.53 -11.11
C VAL A 253 -5.82 15.91 -9.74
N LYS A 254 -4.80 15.07 -9.65
CA LYS A 254 -4.26 14.56 -8.40
C LYS A 254 -3.33 15.59 -7.78
N VAL A 255 -3.51 15.95 -6.51
CA VAL A 255 -2.70 16.93 -5.80
C VAL A 255 -1.98 16.30 -4.60
N ALA A 256 -0.81 16.86 -4.23
CA ALA A 256 0.03 16.30 -3.18
C ALA A 256 -0.55 16.51 -1.79
N ALA A 257 -1.07 15.47 -1.16
CA ALA A 257 -1.59 15.52 0.22
C ALA A 257 -0.50 15.94 1.22
N ALA A 258 0.75 15.51 1.05
CA ALA A 258 1.86 15.93 1.90
C ALA A 258 2.02 17.45 1.94
N TRP A 259 1.95 18.10 0.78
CA TRP A 259 2.03 19.56 0.68
C TRP A 259 0.83 20.24 1.37
N LEU A 260 -0.38 19.72 1.14
CA LEU A 260 -1.59 20.26 1.80
C LEU A 260 -1.50 20.19 3.32
N ILE A 261 -1.05 19.06 3.86
CA ILE A 261 -0.85 18.83 5.30
C ILE A 261 0.23 19.77 5.85
N GLU A 262 1.36 19.90 5.15
CA GLU A 262 2.43 20.82 5.54
C GLU A 262 1.94 22.27 5.58
N GLN A 263 1.26 22.71 4.53
CA GLN A 263 0.71 24.08 4.49
C GLN A 263 -0.42 24.32 5.51
N ALA A 264 -1.16 23.28 5.91
CA ALA A 264 -2.12 23.35 6.99
C ALA A 264 -1.48 23.38 8.39
N GLY A 265 -0.15 23.36 8.49
CA GLY A 265 0.59 23.47 9.76
C GLY A 265 0.85 22.15 10.46
N PHE A 266 0.67 21.01 9.78
CA PHE A 266 0.83 19.68 10.38
C PHE A 266 2.11 18.95 9.92
N LYS A 267 3.22 19.65 9.72
CA LYS A 267 4.52 19.01 9.49
C LYS A 267 5.35 18.97 10.77
N GLY A 268 5.72 17.77 11.23
CA GLY A 268 6.50 17.57 12.45
C GLY A 268 5.74 18.02 13.71
N VAL A 269 4.43 17.85 13.71
CA VAL A 269 3.57 18.19 14.85
C VAL A 269 3.60 17.08 15.88
N HIS A 270 3.69 17.48 17.15
CA HIS A 270 3.50 16.62 18.33
C HIS A 270 2.23 17.05 19.04
N ASP A 271 1.19 16.25 19.00
CA ASP A 271 -0.10 16.55 19.63
C ASP A 271 -0.18 15.90 21.01
N ALA A 272 0.10 16.68 22.05
CA ALA A 272 0.10 16.20 23.43
C ALA A 272 -1.30 15.72 23.90
N GLU A 273 -2.39 16.21 23.29
CA GLU A 273 -3.76 15.80 23.65
C GLU A 273 -4.05 14.35 23.22
N THR A 274 -3.62 13.98 22.02
CA THR A 274 -3.87 12.64 21.46
C THR A 274 -2.69 11.69 21.56
N GLY A 275 -1.49 12.19 21.86
CA GLY A 275 -0.26 11.40 21.84
C GLY A 275 0.17 10.95 20.43
N MET A 276 -0.38 11.59 19.40
CA MET A 276 -0.07 11.36 17.99
C MET A 276 0.81 12.47 17.43
N GLY A 277 1.46 12.20 16.32
CA GLY A 277 2.26 13.20 15.61
C GLY A 277 2.31 12.98 14.11
N THR A 278 2.96 13.90 13.40
CA THR A 278 3.32 13.74 11.99
C THR A 278 4.83 13.75 11.82
N TRP A 279 5.32 12.90 10.93
CA TRP A 279 6.76 12.79 10.72
C TRP A 279 7.35 14.07 10.11
N PRO A 280 8.45 14.62 10.66
CA PRO A 280 8.94 15.94 10.25
C PRO A 280 9.49 16.00 8.81
N VAL A 281 9.94 14.88 8.26
CA VAL A 281 10.45 14.79 6.88
C VAL A 281 9.34 14.49 5.88
N GLN A 282 8.31 13.73 6.30
CA GLN A 282 7.18 13.33 5.45
C GLN A 282 5.86 13.45 6.22
N PRO A 283 5.13 14.59 6.11
CA PRO A 283 3.93 14.84 6.92
C PRO A 283 2.74 13.93 6.60
N LEU A 284 2.80 13.15 5.51
CA LEU A 284 1.83 12.08 5.25
C LEU A 284 1.93 10.93 6.24
N VAL A 285 3.06 10.78 6.92
CA VAL A 285 3.25 9.70 7.90
C VAL A 285 2.78 10.19 9.26
N VAL A 286 1.65 9.66 9.69
CA VAL A 286 1.14 9.82 11.05
C VAL A 286 1.82 8.80 11.94
N VAL A 287 2.37 9.25 13.06
CA VAL A 287 3.13 8.43 14.01
C VAL A 287 2.43 8.36 15.36
N ASN A 288 2.46 7.20 15.98
CA ASN A 288 2.02 7.04 17.35
C ASN A 288 3.20 7.26 18.29
N GLU A 289 3.17 8.33 19.08
CA GLU A 289 4.20 8.65 20.05
C GLU A 289 3.83 8.14 21.45
N LYS A 290 2.56 8.30 21.85
CA LYS A 290 2.05 7.93 23.18
C LYS A 290 0.54 7.67 23.21
N ALA A 291 -0.12 7.59 22.03
CA ALA A 291 -1.56 7.36 21.98
C ALA A 291 -1.92 6.00 22.58
N GLY A 292 -2.92 5.99 23.45
CA GLY A 292 -3.38 4.80 24.15
C GLY A 292 -4.56 4.12 23.46
N SER A 293 -5.17 4.76 22.47
CA SER A 293 -6.42 4.27 21.86
C SER A 293 -6.53 4.60 20.37
N THR A 294 -7.34 3.84 19.66
CA THR A 294 -7.75 4.16 18.28
C THR A 294 -8.53 5.48 18.23
N ALA A 295 -9.27 5.81 19.27
CA ALA A 295 -9.98 7.08 19.35
C ALA A 295 -9.03 8.30 19.31
N ASP A 296 -7.83 8.18 19.91
CA ASP A 296 -6.79 9.22 19.86
C ASP A 296 -6.31 9.44 18.42
N LEU A 297 -5.99 8.36 17.71
CA LEU A 297 -5.64 8.41 16.30
C LEU A 297 -6.73 9.05 15.45
N LEU A 298 -7.99 8.66 15.66
CA LEU A 298 -9.12 9.19 14.89
C LEU A 298 -9.36 10.69 15.18
N ARG A 299 -9.18 11.14 16.42
CA ARG A 299 -9.22 12.57 16.76
C ARG A 299 -8.10 13.35 16.07
N PHE A 300 -6.87 12.85 16.12
CA PHE A 300 -5.75 13.51 15.45
C PHE A 300 -5.93 13.54 13.92
N ARG A 301 -6.37 12.43 13.31
CA ARG A 301 -6.77 12.40 11.90
C ARG A 301 -7.78 13.50 11.57
N GLN A 302 -8.82 13.65 12.40
CA GLN A 302 -9.86 14.65 12.18
C GLN A 302 -9.30 16.07 12.23
N LYS A 303 -8.40 16.39 13.17
CA LYS A 303 -7.71 17.69 13.24
C LYS A 303 -7.01 18.03 11.91
N ILE A 304 -6.30 17.05 11.32
CA ILE A 304 -5.63 17.23 10.02
C ILE A 304 -6.65 17.44 8.90
N GLN A 305 -7.71 16.62 8.85
CA GLN A 305 -8.75 16.70 7.84
C GLN A 305 -9.46 18.07 7.89
N ASP A 306 -9.83 18.53 9.07
CA ASP A 306 -10.53 19.82 9.26
C ASP A 306 -9.64 21.00 8.84
N ALA A 307 -8.37 20.99 9.19
CA ALA A 307 -7.43 22.05 8.81
C ALA A 307 -7.22 22.12 7.30
N VAL A 308 -7.08 20.98 6.63
CA VAL A 308 -6.94 20.92 5.16
C VAL A 308 -8.24 21.32 4.48
N GLN A 309 -9.39 20.84 4.98
CA GLN A 309 -10.71 21.22 4.46
C GLN A 309 -10.98 22.73 4.61
N GLN A 310 -10.68 23.30 5.77
CA GLN A 310 -10.87 24.73 6.03
C GLN A 310 -10.00 25.60 5.11
N ARG A 311 -8.74 25.19 4.88
CA ARG A 311 -7.79 26.00 4.11
C ARG A 311 -7.91 25.85 2.60
N PHE A 312 -8.20 24.64 2.10
CA PHE A 312 -8.14 24.30 0.68
C PHE A 312 -9.47 23.81 0.09
N GLY A 313 -10.49 23.57 0.92
CA GLY A 313 -11.74 22.96 0.46
C GLY A 313 -11.58 21.52 -0.02
N ILE A 314 -10.57 20.80 0.49
CA ILE A 314 -10.25 19.41 0.10
C ILE A 314 -10.42 18.50 1.31
N THR A 315 -11.19 17.42 1.13
CA THR A 315 -11.30 16.35 2.12
C THR A 315 -10.23 15.30 1.87
N LEU A 316 -9.35 15.07 2.85
CA LEU A 316 -8.36 13.99 2.80
C LEU A 316 -9.04 12.66 3.13
N VAL A 317 -8.67 11.60 2.38
CA VAL A 317 -9.15 10.24 2.60
C VAL A 317 -8.05 9.38 3.19
N GLN A 318 -8.36 8.66 4.27
CA GLN A 318 -7.46 7.74 4.94
C GLN A 318 -7.13 6.55 4.02
N GLU A 319 -5.84 6.18 3.88
CA GLU A 319 -5.38 4.99 3.15
C GLU A 319 -5.42 3.71 4.01
N PRO A 320 -4.88 3.69 5.25
CA PRO A 320 -4.96 2.50 6.09
C PRO A 320 -6.40 2.10 6.37
N GLU A 321 -6.70 0.82 6.21
CA GLU A 321 -8.04 0.29 6.44
C GLU A 321 -8.34 0.23 7.94
N LEU A 322 -9.47 0.81 8.35
CA LEU A 322 -9.94 0.72 9.72
C LEU A 322 -10.71 -0.60 9.90
N LEU A 323 -10.10 -1.54 10.60
CA LEU A 323 -10.68 -2.87 10.89
C LEU A 323 -11.30 -2.92 12.28
N PRO A 324 -12.30 -3.82 12.47
CA PRO A 324 -13.01 -3.96 13.74
C PRO A 324 -12.07 -4.30 14.89
#